data_de7595b6476b8b611d709e470771b63e
#
_entry.id   de7595b6476b8b611d709e470771b63e
#
_cell.length_a   1.000
_cell.length_b   1.000
_cell.length_c   1.000
_cell.angle_alpha   90.00
_cell.angle_beta   90.00
_cell.angle_gamma   90.00
#
_symmetry.space_group_name_H-M   'P 1'
#
loop_
_entity.id
_entity.type
_entity.pdbx_description
1 polymer ?
#
loop_
_entity_poly.entity_id
_entity_poly.type
_entity_poly.pdbx_seq_one_letter_code
_entity_poly.pdbx_strand_id
1 'polypeptide(L)'
;MDRRTFLKGTSLAAAGSLLPLSGALALGATNDDTVSTGKERVKSVEELMTRKTREVIDQGLRYLAHRQISEGNKRGAFGTAGYAAGVAVTALAGLAFLCNGSTPVSGPYQKNIKLCTEFILKNVRSSGYISENDTTRRFSNMYGHGYAMLYLSQVYGMSKQRELEKKLAKAIKMTCEIQNNLGGWRYQPVARDADLSITICQVMALRAAHSAGFQVSDEVRTKTIEYVDKCHKKDGSFQYTEKGGRISLALTAAGVVSYYSAGIYEGPKIEASLKWIYNHRPGKATRQQVSPMNYYYAHYYAVQAMWHAQLQHPEYWNTWYPLIRDELIDSKRSRDGTWPDSRVGPEFGTAMSCIILQIPFNYVPVFSP
;
A
#
# COMPACT_ATOMS: atom_id res chain seq x y z
N MET A 1 16.14 9.95 -18.63
CA MET A 1 15.19 8.91 -19.04
C MET A 1 13.87 9.18 -18.35
N ASP A 2 12.85 9.52 -19.11
CA ASP A 2 11.53 9.89 -18.59
C ASP A 2 10.84 8.65 -18.00
N ARG A 3 10.26 8.79 -16.77
CA ARG A 3 9.57 7.70 -16.06
C ARG A 3 8.39 7.09 -16.81
N ARG A 4 7.86 7.79 -17.81
CA ARG A 4 6.78 7.30 -18.68
C ARG A 4 7.21 6.21 -19.67
N THR A 5 8.50 6.09 -19.96
CA THR A 5 9.05 5.11 -20.93
C THR A 5 9.29 3.73 -20.29
N PHE A 6 9.40 3.65 -18.95
CA PHE A 6 9.64 2.38 -18.26
C PHE A 6 8.40 1.46 -18.20
N LEU A 7 7.20 2.00 -18.34
CA LEU A 7 5.94 1.24 -18.27
C LEU A 7 5.42 0.72 -19.61
N LYS A 8 6.13 0.96 -20.73
CA LYS A 8 5.68 0.57 -22.09
C LYS A 8 6.45 -0.59 -22.73
N GLY A 9 7.23 -1.32 -22.00
CA GLY A 9 8.10 -2.37 -22.54
C GLY A 9 7.71 -3.77 -22.17
N THR A 10 6.58 -4.32 -22.64
CA THR A 10 6.39 -5.74 -22.99
C THR A 10 5.04 -5.94 -23.69
N SER A 11 5.02 -5.86 -25.00
CA SER A 11 4.13 -6.66 -25.85
C SER A 11 4.83 -6.93 -27.16
N LEU A 12 5.07 -8.21 -27.43
CA LEU A 12 5.72 -8.73 -28.62
C LEU A 12 4.80 -8.65 -29.84
N ALA A 13 5.48 -8.45 -30.95
CA ALA A 13 5.04 -8.30 -32.30
C ALA A 13 4.17 -9.43 -32.89
N ALA A 14 3.24 -9.04 -33.75
CA ALA A 14 2.92 -9.79 -34.97
C ALA A 14 2.79 -8.81 -36.13
N ALA A 15 3.57 -9.10 -37.18
CA ALA A 15 3.69 -8.30 -38.38
C ALA A 15 2.52 -8.53 -39.35
N GLY A 16 2.17 -7.50 -40.11
CA GLY A 16 1.22 -7.65 -41.24
C GLY A 16 0.93 -6.33 -41.96
N SER A 17 1.75 -6.07 -42.98
CA SER A 17 1.51 -5.38 -44.28
C SER A 17 0.77 -4.05 -44.35
N LEU A 18 1.49 -3.11 -44.94
CA LEU A 18 1.15 -1.81 -45.55
C LEU A 18 0.09 -1.90 -46.68
N LEU A 19 -0.75 -0.88 -46.79
CA LEU A 19 -0.86 0.02 -47.98
C LEU A 19 -1.82 1.21 -47.70
N PRO A 20 -1.62 2.38 -48.33
CA PRO A 20 -2.35 3.62 -48.08
C PRO A 20 -3.45 3.85 -49.09
N LEU A 21 -4.52 4.58 -48.71
CA LEU A 21 -5.37 5.30 -49.68
C LEU A 21 -6.02 6.54 -49.05
N SER A 22 -5.71 7.65 -49.65
CA SER A 22 -6.30 8.95 -49.48
C SER A 22 -7.78 8.98 -49.92
N GLY A 23 -8.61 9.80 -49.27
CA GLY A 23 -9.94 10.10 -49.75
C GLY A 23 -10.69 11.02 -48.77
N ALA A 24 -10.58 12.35 -49.00
CA ALA A 24 -11.43 13.32 -48.35
C ALA A 24 -12.84 13.30 -49.00
N LEU A 25 -13.87 13.26 -48.19
CA LEU A 25 -15.21 13.77 -48.57
C LEU A 25 -15.95 14.23 -47.29
N ALA A 26 -16.19 15.52 -47.24
CA ALA A 26 -17.13 16.11 -46.31
C ALA A 26 -18.57 15.81 -46.77
N LEU A 27 -19.46 15.55 -45.81
CA LEU A 27 -20.88 15.98 -45.85
C LEU A 27 -21.69 15.38 -44.69
N GLY A 28 -22.49 16.23 -44.05
CA GLY A 28 -23.73 15.80 -43.41
C GLY A 28 -23.72 15.75 -41.89
N ALA A 29 -24.03 16.88 -41.25
CA ALA A 29 -24.53 16.90 -39.88
C ALA A 29 -25.89 16.15 -39.84
N THR A 30 -25.93 15.01 -39.16
CA THR A 30 -27.17 14.44 -38.63
C THR A 30 -27.05 14.38 -37.12
N ASN A 31 -27.95 15.11 -36.46
CA ASN A 31 -28.20 14.94 -35.01
C ASN A 31 -28.62 13.49 -34.77
N ASP A 32 -27.72 12.72 -34.22
CA ASP A 32 -28.05 11.40 -33.68
C ASP A 32 -27.92 11.54 -32.19
N ASP A 33 -29.06 11.65 -31.52
CA ASP A 33 -29.20 11.54 -30.08
C ASP A 33 -28.86 10.08 -29.65
N THR A 34 -27.59 9.73 -29.75
CA THR A 34 -27.10 8.50 -29.11
C THR A 34 -27.03 8.76 -27.62
N VAL A 35 -27.97 8.15 -26.89
CA VAL A 35 -27.91 7.95 -25.43
C VAL A 35 -26.56 7.35 -25.10
N SER A 36 -25.63 8.22 -24.73
CA SER A 36 -24.33 7.84 -24.20
C SER A 36 -24.60 7.04 -22.90
N THR A 37 -24.45 5.74 -22.96
CA THR A 37 -24.26 4.89 -21.76
C THR A 37 -22.86 5.20 -21.21
N GLY A 38 -22.63 6.44 -20.79
CA GLY A 38 -21.34 6.94 -20.37
C GLY A 38 -20.96 6.34 -19.03
N LYS A 39 -20.07 5.34 -19.04
CA LYS A 39 -19.31 5.00 -17.82
C LYS A 39 -18.72 6.30 -17.28
N GLU A 40 -18.90 6.56 -15.98
CA GLU A 40 -18.28 7.69 -15.31
C GLU A 40 -16.77 7.64 -15.53
N ARG A 41 -16.15 8.76 -15.92
CA ARG A 41 -14.68 8.82 -16.07
C ARG A 41 -14.01 8.89 -14.71
N VAL A 42 -12.81 8.37 -14.61
CA VAL A 42 -11.95 8.58 -13.44
C VAL A 42 -11.58 10.06 -13.33
N LYS A 43 -11.76 10.65 -12.14
CA LYS A 43 -11.34 12.03 -11.86
C LYS A 43 -9.83 12.16 -11.95
N SER A 44 -9.38 13.26 -12.53
CA SER A 44 -7.95 13.56 -12.65
C SER A 44 -7.32 13.87 -11.29
N VAL A 45 -5.99 13.86 -11.25
CA VAL A 45 -5.22 14.22 -10.04
C VAL A 45 -5.55 15.65 -9.62
N GLU A 46 -5.71 16.57 -10.57
CA GLU A 46 -6.03 17.98 -10.33
C GLU A 46 -7.40 18.14 -9.66
N GLU A 47 -8.38 17.34 -10.07
CA GLU A 47 -9.73 17.34 -9.48
C GLU A 47 -9.74 16.74 -8.05
N LEU A 48 -8.89 15.77 -7.79
CA LEU A 48 -8.81 15.08 -6.50
C LEU A 48 -7.92 15.81 -5.49
N MET A 49 -6.82 16.40 -5.96
CA MET A 49 -5.78 17.01 -5.14
C MET A 49 -5.98 18.52 -5.00
N THR A 50 -6.89 18.93 -4.11
CA THR A 50 -7.12 20.36 -3.85
C THR A 50 -5.86 21.06 -3.32
N ARG A 51 -5.80 22.39 -3.41
CA ARG A 51 -4.73 23.19 -2.80
C ARG A 51 -4.57 22.86 -1.31
N LYS A 52 -5.69 22.82 -0.55
CA LYS A 52 -5.71 22.45 0.88
C LYS A 52 -5.08 21.06 1.10
N THR A 53 -5.42 20.09 0.25
CA THR A 53 -4.85 18.73 0.35
C THR A 53 -3.33 18.74 0.20
N ARG A 54 -2.80 19.46 -0.78
CA ARG A 54 -1.35 19.58 -1.00
C ARG A 54 -0.64 20.25 0.17
N GLU A 55 -1.19 21.36 0.67
CA GLU A 55 -0.66 22.09 1.84
C GLU A 55 -0.61 21.21 3.10
N VAL A 56 -1.66 20.41 3.32
CA VAL A 56 -1.75 19.50 4.47
C VAL A 56 -0.77 18.33 4.37
N ILE A 57 -0.59 17.76 3.18
CA ILE A 57 0.43 16.75 2.92
C ILE A 57 1.83 17.31 3.22
N ASP A 58 2.14 18.50 2.70
CA ASP A 58 3.45 19.13 2.90
C ASP A 58 3.73 19.41 4.39
N GLN A 59 2.72 19.82 5.15
CA GLN A 59 2.85 20.01 6.60
C GLN A 59 3.14 18.68 7.32
N GLY A 60 2.41 17.61 6.96
CA GLY A 60 2.63 16.27 7.53
C GLY A 60 4.02 15.72 7.21
N LEU A 61 4.48 15.88 5.97
CA LEU A 61 5.82 15.45 5.57
C LEU A 61 6.93 16.26 6.24
N ARG A 62 6.77 17.59 6.40
CA ARG A 62 7.71 18.42 7.18
C ARG A 62 7.74 18.02 8.64
N TYR A 63 6.57 17.74 9.24
CA TYR A 63 6.51 17.19 10.60
C TYR A 63 7.32 15.90 10.71
N LEU A 64 7.09 14.92 9.83
CA LEU A 64 7.87 13.68 9.83
C LEU A 64 9.37 13.95 9.67
N ALA A 65 9.77 14.80 8.71
CA ALA A 65 11.18 15.10 8.48
C ALA A 65 11.85 15.69 9.73
N HIS A 66 11.14 16.54 10.47
CA HIS A 66 11.64 17.14 11.73
C HIS A 66 11.68 16.13 12.89
N ARG A 67 10.77 15.17 12.91
CA ARG A 67 10.67 14.15 13.97
C ARG A 67 11.65 12.99 13.81
N GLN A 68 12.31 12.87 12.67
CA GLN A 68 13.29 11.80 12.43
C GLN A 68 14.47 11.95 13.39
N ILE A 69 14.82 10.88 14.09
CA ILE A 69 15.94 10.86 15.03
C ILE A 69 17.23 11.09 14.27
N SER A 70 17.95 12.16 14.61
CA SER A 70 19.15 12.63 13.89
C SER A 70 20.45 11.99 14.37
N GLU A 71 20.48 11.43 15.61
CA GLU A 71 21.71 10.99 16.25
C GLU A 71 21.55 9.71 17.07
N GLY A 72 22.67 9.15 17.51
CA GLY A 72 22.73 7.98 18.38
C GLY A 72 22.35 6.67 17.69
N ASN A 73 22.13 5.64 18.51
CA ASN A 73 21.89 4.29 18.00
C ASN A 73 20.61 4.12 17.20
N LYS A 74 19.65 5.04 17.36
CA LYS A 74 18.38 5.07 16.65
C LYS A 74 18.33 6.11 15.53
N ARG A 75 19.47 6.64 15.12
CA ARG A 75 19.55 7.61 14.01
C ARG A 75 18.81 7.06 12.79
N GLY A 76 17.92 7.87 12.22
CA GLY A 76 17.07 7.52 11.09
C GLY A 76 15.69 6.94 11.46
N ALA A 77 15.48 6.56 12.71
CA ALA A 77 14.22 5.99 13.17
C ALA A 77 13.13 7.04 13.41
N PHE A 78 11.91 6.53 13.48
CA PHE A 78 10.71 7.21 13.93
C PHE A 78 10.02 6.43 15.05
N GLY A 79 9.08 7.12 15.76
CA GLY A 79 8.27 6.52 16.81
C GLY A 79 8.89 6.68 18.18
N THR A 80 8.33 7.60 18.95
CA THR A 80 8.76 7.96 20.29
C THR A 80 7.78 7.51 21.36
N ALA A 81 6.54 7.16 20.99
CA ALA A 81 5.52 6.68 21.91
C ALA A 81 5.63 5.17 22.19
N GLY A 82 4.84 4.66 23.15
CA GLY A 82 4.95 3.34 23.75
C GLY A 82 4.95 2.11 22.83
N TYR A 83 4.51 2.25 21.59
CA TYR A 83 4.72 1.28 20.52
C TYR A 83 5.99 1.66 19.74
N ALA A 84 7.11 1.65 20.41
CA ALA A 84 8.42 1.94 19.82
C ALA A 84 8.79 0.86 18.76
N ALA A 85 7.92 0.69 17.79
CA ALA A 85 8.13 -0.15 16.63
C ALA A 85 8.90 0.67 15.60
N GLY A 86 10.10 1.09 15.96
CA GLY A 86 10.91 1.97 15.13
C GLY A 86 11.01 1.50 13.68
N VAL A 87 11.17 0.19 13.45
CA VAL A 87 11.22 -0.39 12.09
C VAL A 87 9.93 -0.14 11.32
N ALA A 88 8.75 -0.43 11.90
CA ALA A 88 7.47 -0.26 11.21
C ALA A 88 7.18 1.21 10.87
N VAL A 89 7.30 2.09 11.87
CA VAL A 89 7.01 3.51 11.71
C VAL A 89 8.02 4.16 10.77
N THR A 90 9.30 3.76 10.86
CA THR A 90 10.35 4.24 9.95
C THR A 90 10.08 3.83 8.50
N ALA A 91 9.66 2.60 8.26
CA ALA A 91 9.31 2.14 6.92
C ALA A 91 8.11 2.91 6.35
N LEU A 92 7.07 3.14 7.15
CA LEU A 92 5.89 3.90 6.73
C LEU A 92 6.20 5.37 6.49
N ALA A 93 7.01 6.01 7.35
CA ALA A 93 7.47 7.38 7.11
C ALA A 93 8.31 7.47 5.83
N GLY A 94 9.21 6.51 5.61
CA GLY A 94 9.97 6.39 4.37
C GLY A 94 9.06 6.24 3.14
N LEU A 95 8.02 5.41 3.20
CA LEU A 95 7.01 5.28 2.14
C LEU A 95 6.26 6.60 1.90
N ALA A 96 5.89 7.34 2.96
CA ALA A 96 5.25 8.64 2.82
C ALA A 96 6.12 9.65 2.05
N PHE A 97 7.44 9.66 2.28
CA PHE A 97 8.38 10.47 1.50
C PHE A 97 8.51 10.01 0.05
N LEU A 98 8.49 8.68 -0.20
CA LEU A 98 8.48 8.15 -1.56
C LEU A 98 7.20 8.52 -2.31
N CYS A 99 6.05 8.48 -1.63
CA CYS A 99 4.75 8.89 -2.21
C CYS A 99 4.70 10.36 -2.63
N ASN A 100 5.57 11.22 -2.06
CA ASN A 100 5.74 12.61 -2.48
C ASN A 100 6.62 12.77 -3.75
N GLY A 101 7.13 11.68 -4.30
CA GLY A 101 8.04 11.68 -5.45
C GLY A 101 9.51 11.87 -5.09
N SER A 102 9.87 11.99 -3.81
CA SER A 102 11.28 11.93 -3.38
C SER A 102 11.83 10.52 -3.56
N THR A 103 13.12 10.41 -3.79
CA THR A 103 13.83 9.15 -4.00
C THR A 103 15.10 9.09 -3.16
N PRO A 104 15.80 7.95 -3.06
CA PRO A 104 17.10 7.89 -2.42
C PRO A 104 18.17 8.79 -3.03
N VAL A 105 17.95 9.27 -4.26
CA VAL A 105 18.93 10.04 -5.03
C VAL A 105 18.47 11.45 -5.39
N SER A 106 17.20 11.82 -5.13
CA SER A 106 16.66 13.14 -5.48
C SER A 106 15.44 13.51 -4.63
N GLY A 107 15.09 14.79 -4.65
CA GLY A 107 13.90 15.35 -3.99
C GLY A 107 14.17 15.87 -2.58
N PRO A 108 13.19 16.64 -2.02
CA PRO A 108 13.37 17.34 -0.74
C PRO A 108 13.59 16.40 0.45
N TYR A 109 13.11 15.17 0.41
CA TYR A 109 13.24 14.18 1.48
C TYR A 109 14.28 13.10 1.21
N GLN A 110 15.21 13.32 0.25
CA GLN A 110 16.28 12.38 -0.08
C GLN A 110 17.09 11.95 1.16
N LYS A 111 17.50 12.91 2.00
CA LYS A 111 18.25 12.64 3.23
C LYS A 111 17.45 11.78 4.21
N ASN A 112 16.16 12.07 4.38
CA ASN A 112 15.28 11.31 5.27
C ASN A 112 15.11 9.86 4.79
N ILE A 113 14.93 9.65 3.49
CA ILE A 113 14.85 8.32 2.87
C ILE A 113 16.15 7.54 3.10
N LYS A 114 17.33 8.15 2.92
CA LYS A 114 18.61 7.50 3.20
C LYS A 114 18.72 7.07 4.65
N LEU A 115 18.38 7.95 5.60
CA LEU A 115 18.41 7.66 7.02
C LEU A 115 17.42 6.53 7.41
N CYS A 116 16.20 6.52 6.86
CA CYS A 116 15.27 5.41 7.02
C CYS A 116 15.88 4.08 6.55
N THR A 117 16.50 4.11 5.37
CA THR A 117 17.12 2.92 4.77
C THR A 117 18.28 2.41 5.62
N GLU A 118 19.20 3.28 6.05
CA GLU A 118 20.31 2.93 6.93
C GLU A 118 19.83 2.29 8.23
N PHE A 119 18.84 2.90 8.88
CA PHE A 119 18.26 2.37 10.11
C PHE A 119 17.64 0.98 9.91
N ILE A 120 16.83 0.80 8.87
CA ILE A 120 16.17 -0.49 8.60
C ILE A 120 17.21 -1.56 8.25
N LEU A 121 18.20 -1.24 7.41
CA LEU A 121 19.27 -2.17 7.06
C LEU A 121 20.09 -2.61 8.27
N LYS A 122 20.36 -1.70 9.23
CA LYS A 122 21.04 -2.02 10.49
C LYS A 122 20.25 -3.06 11.31
N ASN A 123 18.94 -3.10 11.16
CA ASN A 123 18.06 -4.00 11.90
C ASN A 123 17.70 -5.30 11.16
N VAL A 124 18.33 -5.59 10.02
CA VAL A 124 18.24 -6.87 9.33
C VAL A 124 19.18 -7.87 9.98
N ARG A 125 18.63 -8.90 10.59
CA ARG A 125 19.36 -9.97 11.29
C ARG A 125 20.01 -10.95 10.31
N SER A 126 20.89 -11.80 10.82
CA SER A 126 21.53 -12.87 10.03
C SER A 126 20.54 -13.80 9.34
N SER A 127 19.40 -14.07 9.99
CA SER A 127 18.28 -14.85 9.45
C SER A 127 17.52 -14.16 8.31
N GLY A 128 17.68 -12.85 8.12
CA GLY A 128 16.85 -12.02 7.27
C GLY A 128 15.68 -11.33 7.96
N TYR A 129 15.39 -11.67 9.22
CA TYR A 129 14.32 -11.03 9.99
C TYR A 129 14.66 -9.55 10.25
N ILE A 130 13.72 -8.65 9.98
CA ILE A 130 13.91 -7.20 10.16
C ILE A 130 13.20 -6.80 11.45
N SER A 131 13.96 -6.54 12.50
CA SER A 131 13.42 -6.17 13.81
C SER A 131 14.48 -5.54 14.70
N GLU A 132 14.14 -4.46 15.41
CA GLU A 132 15.01 -3.79 16.38
C GLU A 132 15.33 -4.62 17.60
N ASN A 133 14.37 -5.40 18.06
CA ASN A 133 14.44 -6.05 19.37
C ASN A 133 14.14 -7.53 19.31
N ASP A 134 14.64 -8.15 20.34
CA ASP A 134 14.38 -9.50 20.73
C ASP A 134 12.90 -9.80 20.88
N THR A 135 12.58 -11.04 20.77
CA THR A 135 11.31 -11.73 20.67
C THR A 135 10.33 -11.50 21.84
N THR A 136 10.68 -10.68 22.83
CA THR A 136 9.95 -10.56 24.09
C THR A 136 8.79 -9.54 24.10
N ARG A 137 8.64 -8.70 23.12
CA ARG A 137 7.51 -7.76 23.10
C ARG A 137 6.27 -8.40 22.49
N ARG A 138 5.17 -8.33 23.22
CA ARG A 138 3.82 -8.86 22.93
C ARG A 138 3.20 -8.39 21.61
N PHE A 139 3.80 -7.43 20.90
CA PHE A 139 3.27 -6.84 19.69
C PHE A 139 4.19 -7.12 18.50
N SER A 140 3.58 -7.62 17.53
CA SER A 140 4.00 -8.19 16.29
C SER A 140 5.10 -7.47 15.56
N ASN A 141 6.26 -8.07 15.58
CA ASN A 141 7.35 -7.65 14.74
C ASN A 141 7.14 -7.99 13.24
N MET A 142 6.22 -8.90 12.90
CA MET A 142 5.94 -9.26 11.51
C MET A 142 5.21 -8.15 10.74
N TYR A 143 4.49 -7.23 11.38
CA TYR A 143 4.07 -5.98 10.73
C TYR A 143 5.29 -5.14 10.33
N GLY A 144 6.21 -4.93 11.28
CA GLY A 144 7.43 -4.17 11.02
C GLY A 144 8.29 -4.79 9.92
N HIS A 145 8.44 -6.12 9.96
CA HIS A 145 9.15 -6.87 8.93
C HIS A 145 8.53 -6.66 7.53
N GLY A 146 7.21 -6.83 7.41
CA GLY A 146 6.50 -6.66 6.15
C GLY A 146 6.61 -5.22 5.60
N TYR A 147 6.33 -4.20 6.42
CA TYR A 147 6.47 -2.81 5.97
C TYR A 147 7.92 -2.44 5.63
N ALA A 148 8.90 -2.95 6.39
CA ALA A 148 10.30 -2.71 6.09
C ALA A 148 10.74 -3.37 4.78
N MET A 149 10.34 -4.61 4.54
CA MET A 149 10.62 -5.31 3.28
C MET A 149 9.95 -4.62 2.09
N LEU A 150 8.69 -4.17 2.25
CA LEU A 150 7.98 -3.36 1.26
C LEU A 150 8.76 -2.08 0.92
N TYR A 151 9.12 -1.30 1.94
CA TYR A 151 9.87 -0.06 1.76
C TYR A 151 11.23 -0.30 1.09
N LEU A 152 12.02 -1.25 1.59
CA LEU A 152 13.33 -1.59 1.01
C LEU A 152 13.23 -2.04 -0.45
N SER A 153 12.16 -2.74 -0.81
CA SER A 153 11.90 -3.14 -2.20
C SER A 153 11.67 -1.93 -3.12
N GLN A 154 10.92 -0.91 -2.65
CA GLN A 154 10.73 0.34 -3.41
C GLN A 154 12.05 1.11 -3.54
N VAL A 155 12.81 1.23 -2.45
CA VAL A 155 14.13 1.89 -2.47
C VAL A 155 15.09 1.17 -3.42
N TYR A 156 15.13 -0.16 -3.40
CA TYR A 156 15.99 -0.95 -4.29
C TYR A 156 15.60 -0.78 -5.77
N GLY A 157 14.32 -0.71 -6.08
CA GLY A 157 13.85 -0.42 -7.43
C GLY A 157 14.34 0.95 -7.97
N MET A 158 14.56 1.92 -7.08
CA MET A 158 15.01 3.27 -7.42
C MET A 158 16.54 3.45 -7.35
N SER A 159 17.24 2.61 -6.57
CA SER A 159 18.70 2.71 -6.39
C SER A 159 19.30 1.34 -6.06
N LYS A 160 19.92 0.70 -7.05
CA LYS A 160 20.51 -0.65 -6.97
C LYS A 160 21.76 -0.66 -6.07
N GLN A 161 21.57 -0.83 -4.75
CA GLN A 161 22.66 -0.89 -3.77
C GLN A 161 22.94 -2.34 -3.36
N ARG A 162 24.18 -2.79 -3.47
CA ARG A 162 24.60 -4.18 -3.22
C ARG A 162 24.32 -4.66 -1.78
N GLU A 163 24.51 -3.79 -0.80
CA GLU A 163 24.22 -4.17 0.61
C GLU A 163 22.72 -4.35 0.84
N LEU A 164 21.90 -3.42 0.32
CA LEU A 164 20.44 -3.52 0.38
C LEU A 164 19.95 -4.79 -0.33
N GLU A 165 20.46 -5.07 -1.53
CA GLU A 165 20.14 -6.29 -2.28
C GLU A 165 20.35 -7.56 -1.46
N LYS A 166 21.55 -7.71 -0.88
CA LYS A 166 21.90 -8.89 -0.07
C LYS A 166 21.00 -9.06 1.14
N LYS A 167 20.71 -7.96 1.86
CA LYS A 167 19.88 -7.99 3.07
C LYS A 167 18.39 -8.23 2.72
N LEU A 168 17.91 -7.60 1.66
CA LEU A 168 16.54 -7.79 1.17
C LEU A 168 16.31 -9.22 0.68
N ALA A 169 17.26 -9.80 -0.08
CA ALA A 169 17.18 -11.20 -0.51
C ALA A 169 17.06 -12.18 0.68
N LYS A 170 17.79 -11.94 1.77
CA LYS A 170 17.64 -12.75 3.00
C LYS A 170 16.26 -12.59 3.65
N ALA A 171 15.73 -11.36 3.67
CA ALA A 171 14.41 -11.10 4.23
C ALA A 171 13.31 -11.78 3.42
N ILE A 172 13.38 -11.73 2.09
CA ILE A 172 12.46 -12.40 1.18
C ILE A 172 12.51 -13.92 1.39
N LYS A 173 13.72 -14.49 1.38
CA LYS A 173 13.91 -15.94 1.62
C LYS A 173 13.27 -16.38 2.94
N MET A 174 13.58 -15.69 4.02
CA MET A 174 13.02 -15.99 5.35
C MET A 174 11.50 -15.90 5.35
N THR A 175 10.93 -14.86 4.73
CA THR A 175 9.48 -14.69 4.63
C THR A 175 8.81 -15.87 3.93
N CYS A 176 9.39 -16.33 2.82
CA CYS A 176 8.88 -17.50 2.10
C CYS A 176 8.99 -18.78 2.94
N GLU A 177 10.10 -18.98 3.65
CA GLU A 177 10.37 -20.20 4.44
C GLU A 177 9.45 -20.32 5.68
N ILE A 178 8.98 -19.20 6.24
CA ILE A 178 8.08 -19.21 7.42
C ILE A 178 6.60 -19.11 7.07
N GLN A 179 6.23 -19.19 5.78
CA GLN A 179 4.83 -19.36 5.41
C GLN A 179 4.31 -20.65 6.02
N ASN A 180 3.16 -20.60 6.69
CA ASN A 180 2.59 -21.81 7.29
C ASN A 180 1.93 -22.71 6.24
N ASN A 181 1.56 -23.91 6.64
CA ASN A 181 0.95 -24.91 5.75
C ASN A 181 -0.41 -24.45 5.17
N LEU A 182 -1.08 -23.45 5.78
CA LEU A 182 -2.32 -22.88 5.29
C LEU A 182 -2.11 -21.79 4.25
N GLY A 183 -0.87 -21.28 4.10
CA GLY A 183 -0.51 -20.25 3.14
C GLY A 183 -0.42 -18.83 3.69
N GLY A 184 -0.48 -18.63 5.00
CA GLY A 184 -0.42 -17.31 5.62
C GLY A 184 0.71 -17.16 6.65
N TRP A 185 0.71 -16.01 7.31
CA TRP A 185 1.66 -15.62 8.36
C TRP A 185 0.95 -15.04 9.57
N ARG A 186 1.64 -15.05 10.70
CA ARG A 186 1.16 -14.44 11.93
C ARG A 186 2.23 -13.57 12.60
N TYR A 187 1.99 -13.20 13.85
CA TYR A 187 2.75 -12.19 14.60
C TYR A 187 4.23 -12.52 14.80
N GLN A 188 4.57 -13.79 14.90
CA GLN A 188 5.94 -14.26 15.12
C GLN A 188 6.54 -14.84 13.84
N PRO A 189 7.86 -14.77 13.64
CA PRO A 189 8.53 -15.31 12.46
C PRO A 189 8.63 -16.84 12.52
N VAL A 190 7.51 -17.53 12.66
CA VAL A 190 7.40 -18.99 12.74
C VAL A 190 6.19 -19.50 11.98
N ALA A 191 6.32 -20.64 11.32
CA ALA A 191 5.29 -21.27 10.50
C ALA A 191 4.26 -22.05 11.32
N ARG A 192 3.48 -21.37 12.19
CA ARG A 192 2.48 -22.05 13.03
C ARG A 192 1.06 -21.82 12.58
N ASP A 193 0.60 -20.61 12.70
CA ASP A 193 -0.75 -20.15 12.41
C ASP A 193 -0.72 -18.90 11.53
N ALA A 194 -1.87 -18.43 11.12
CA ALA A 194 -1.98 -17.27 10.24
C ALA A 194 -3.17 -16.40 10.63
N ASP A 195 -3.08 -15.11 10.31
CA ASP A 195 -4.21 -14.21 10.24
C ASP A 195 -4.09 -13.28 9.03
N LEU A 196 -5.22 -12.82 8.54
CA LEU A 196 -5.28 -12.02 7.32
C LEU A 196 -4.55 -10.68 7.46
N SER A 197 -4.54 -10.09 8.67
CA SER A 197 -3.93 -8.77 8.88
C SER A 197 -2.39 -8.78 8.81
N ILE A 198 -1.75 -9.87 9.17
CA ILE A 198 -0.30 -10.07 8.97
C ILE A 198 -0.03 -10.56 7.55
N THR A 199 -0.85 -11.47 7.05
CA THR A 199 -0.68 -12.06 5.73
C THR A 199 -0.61 -10.98 4.65
N ILE A 200 -1.50 -9.98 4.65
CA ILE A 200 -1.47 -8.90 3.66
C ILE A 200 -0.14 -8.11 3.68
N CYS A 201 0.44 -7.87 4.86
CA CYS A 201 1.71 -7.14 4.93
C CYS A 201 2.84 -7.89 4.23
N GLN A 202 2.88 -9.23 4.39
CA GLN A 202 3.90 -10.07 3.75
C GLN A 202 3.65 -10.17 2.23
N VAL A 203 2.40 -10.34 1.82
CA VAL A 203 2.02 -10.45 0.40
C VAL A 203 2.39 -9.21 -0.39
N MET A 204 2.05 -8.02 0.12
CA MET A 204 2.44 -6.76 -0.51
C MET A 204 3.96 -6.59 -0.58
N ALA A 205 4.65 -6.97 0.48
CA ALA A 205 6.10 -6.89 0.51
C ALA A 205 6.75 -7.84 -0.49
N LEU A 206 6.24 -9.08 -0.62
CA LEU A 206 6.70 -10.05 -1.63
C LEU A 206 6.38 -9.59 -3.06
N ARG A 207 5.19 -9.00 -3.30
CA ARG A 207 4.88 -8.38 -4.60
C ARG A 207 5.87 -7.26 -4.93
N ALA A 208 6.12 -6.36 -3.99
CA ALA A 208 7.07 -5.26 -4.19
C ALA A 208 8.48 -5.78 -4.48
N ALA A 209 8.91 -6.83 -3.80
CA ALA A 209 10.18 -7.49 -4.03
C ALA A 209 10.25 -8.14 -5.43
N HIS A 210 9.21 -8.84 -5.84
CA HIS A 210 9.11 -9.41 -7.19
C HIS A 210 9.18 -8.32 -8.26
N SER A 211 8.43 -7.22 -8.09
CA SER A 211 8.45 -6.07 -9.00
C SER A 211 9.82 -5.38 -9.05
N ALA A 212 10.62 -5.48 -7.99
CA ALA A 212 12.00 -4.98 -7.94
C ALA A 212 13.04 -5.94 -8.57
N GLY A 213 12.60 -7.13 -9.00
CA GLY A 213 13.42 -8.13 -9.70
C GLY A 213 13.92 -9.29 -8.84
N PHE A 214 13.39 -9.45 -7.60
CA PHE A 214 13.71 -10.62 -6.79
C PHE A 214 12.79 -11.80 -7.12
N GLN A 215 13.36 -13.01 -7.01
CA GLN A 215 12.58 -14.23 -7.20
C GLN A 215 11.69 -14.50 -5.98
N VAL A 216 10.40 -14.69 -6.22
CA VAL A 216 9.40 -15.12 -5.24
C VAL A 216 8.72 -16.35 -5.82
N SER A 217 8.65 -17.44 -5.04
CA SER A 217 8.06 -18.70 -5.50
C SER A 217 6.58 -18.56 -5.84
N ASP A 218 6.17 -19.12 -6.98
CA ASP A 218 4.75 -19.20 -7.36
C ASP A 218 3.95 -20.05 -6.37
N GLU A 219 4.59 -21.04 -5.73
CA GLU A 219 3.96 -21.84 -4.68
C GLU A 219 3.54 -20.99 -3.48
N VAL A 220 4.42 -20.07 -3.04
CA VAL A 220 4.11 -19.13 -1.95
C VAL A 220 2.90 -18.27 -2.31
N ARG A 221 2.85 -17.76 -3.54
CA ARG A 221 1.74 -16.97 -4.04
C ARG A 221 0.44 -17.77 -4.08
N THR A 222 0.47 -18.98 -4.63
CA THR A 222 -0.70 -19.86 -4.75
C THR A 222 -1.28 -20.22 -3.39
N LYS A 223 -0.45 -20.69 -2.47
CA LYS A 223 -0.88 -20.98 -1.08
C LYS A 223 -1.47 -19.75 -0.38
N THR A 224 -0.90 -18.56 -0.63
CA THR A 224 -1.46 -17.34 -0.07
C THR A 224 -2.89 -17.10 -0.52
N ILE A 225 -3.17 -17.26 -1.82
CA ILE A 225 -4.52 -17.06 -2.35
C ILE A 225 -5.50 -18.08 -1.80
N GLU A 226 -5.09 -19.34 -1.66
CA GLU A 226 -5.90 -20.36 -1.02
C GLU A 226 -6.24 -20.01 0.44
N TYR A 227 -5.30 -19.41 1.19
CA TYR A 227 -5.55 -18.93 2.53
C TYR A 227 -6.53 -17.73 2.56
N VAL A 228 -6.30 -16.76 1.69
CA VAL A 228 -7.16 -15.57 1.54
C VAL A 228 -8.59 -15.98 1.16
N ASP A 229 -8.73 -16.94 0.26
CA ASP A 229 -10.02 -17.52 -0.14
C ASP A 229 -10.79 -18.14 1.02
N LYS A 230 -10.11 -18.83 1.94
CA LYS A 230 -10.73 -19.40 3.15
C LYS A 230 -11.20 -18.33 4.14
N CYS A 231 -10.64 -17.12 4.08
CA CYS A 231 -11.07 -15.99 4.89
C CYS A 231 -12.26 -15.22 4.28
N HIS A 232 -12.56 -15.41 2.99
CA HIS A 232 -13.66 -14.73 2.28
C HIS A 232 -15.03 -15.29 2.68
N LYS A 233 -16.02 -14.41 2.80
CA LYS A 233 -17.41 -14.74 3.11
C LYS A 233 -18.34 -14.44 1.93
N LYS A 234 -19.51 -15.11 1.91
CA LYS A 234 -20.50 -14.97 0.83
C LYS A 234 -21.02 -13.55 0.64
N ASP A 235 -21.03 -12.72 1.69
CA ASP A 235 -21.44 -11.31 1.65
C ASP A 235 -20.36 -10.37 1.10
N GLY A 236 -19.21 -10.89 0.70
CA GLY A 236 -18.07 -10.14 0.21
C GLY A 236 -17.11 -9.67 1.29
N SER A 237 -17.43 -9.83 2.57
CA SER A 237 -16.53 -9.47 3.68
C SER A 237 -15.44 -10.52 3.89
N PHE A 238 -14.41 -10.12 4.67
CA PHE A 238 -13.36 -11.04 5.11
C PHE A 238 -13.32 -11.14 6.62
N GLN A 239 -13.14 -12.36 7.08
CA GLN A 239 -12.92 -12.67 8.50
C GLN A 239 -11.44 -12.75 8.85
N TYR A 240 -11.13 -12.72 10.16
CA TYR A 240 -9.77 -12.58 10.67
C TYR A 240 -8.87 -13.77 10.36
N THR A 241 -9.39 -14.99 10.46
CA THR A 241 -8.68 -16.23 10.13
C THR A 241 -9.59 -17.16 9.32
N GLU A 242 -9.05 -18.22 8.75
CA GLU A 242 -9.80 -19.25 8.04
C GLU A 242 -10.86 -19.95 8.91
N LYS A 243 -10.65 -19.97 10.23
CA LYS A 243 -11.62 -20.54 11.20
C LYS A 243 -12.70 -19.58 11.63
N GLY A 244 -12.60 -18.30 11.26
CA GLY A 244 -13.56 -17.29 11.65
C GLY A 244 -12.92 -16.08 12.33
N GLY A 245 -13.70 -15.40 13.14
CA GLY A 245 -13.30 -14.20 13.85
C GLY A 245 -14.02 -12.94 13.34
N ARG A 246 -13.56 -11.78 13.83
CA ARG A 246 -14.15 -10.49 13.47
C ARG A 246 -14.09 -10.22 11.97
N ILE A 247 -15.10 -9.51 11.50
CA ILE A 247 -15.15 -8.87 10.18
C ILE A 247 -14.88 -7.38 10.37
N SER A 248 -14.17 -6.75 9.45
CA SER A 248 -13.93 -5.30 9.49
C SER A 248 -13.56 -4.76 8.11
N LEU A 249 -13.66 -3.43 7.93
CA LEU A 249 -13.18 -2.75 6.73
C LEU A 249 -11.70 -3.07 6.46
N ALA A 250 -10.88 -3.09 7.52
CA ALA A 250 -9.47 -3.40 7.42
C ALA A 250 -9.20 -4.78 6.82
N LEU A 251 -9.92 -5.81 7.29
CA LEU A 251 -9.74 -7.18 6.81
C LEU A 251 -10.29 -7.37 5.39
N THR A 252 -11.44 -6.76 5.10
CA THR A 252 -12.04 -6.86 3.76
C THR A 252 -11.17 -6.17 2.71
N ALA A 253 -10.66 -4.97 3.02
CA ALA A 253 -9.72 -4.28 2.14
C ALA A 253 -8.39 -5.04 2.00
N ALA A 254 -7.86 -5.62 3.10
CA ALA A 254 -6.66 -6.44 3.06
C ALA A 254 -6.83 -7.68 2.16
N GLY A 255 -8.00 -8.33 2.20
CA GLY A 255 -8.33 -9.45 1.32
C GLY A 255 -8.29 -9.07 -0.15
N VAL A 256 -8.95 -7.96 -0.53
CA VAL A 256 -8.94 -7.44 -1.92
C VAL A 256 -7.52 -7.09 -2.37
N VAL A 257 -6.76 -6.36 -1.55
CA VAL A 257 -5.36 -5.99 -1.89
C VAL A 257 -4.46 -7.23 -1.98
N SER A 258 -4.78 -8.31 -1.24
CA SER A 258 -4.07 -9.59 -1.38
C SER A 258 -4.29 -10.20 -2.77
N TYR A 259 -5.52 -10.20 -3.29
CA TYR A 259 -5.80 -10.64 -4.67
C TYR A 259 -5.04 -9.80 -5.69
N TYR A 260 -5.11 -8.48 -5.60
CA TYR A 260 -4.37 -7.57 -6.49
C TYR A 260 -2.85 -7.82 -6.42
N SER A 261 -2.32 -8.03 -5.22
CA SER A 261 -0.91 -8.34 -5.03
C SER A 261 -0.49 -9.68 -5.63
N ALA A 262 -1.43 -10.60 -5.81
CA ALA A 262 -1.20 -11.87 -6.50
C ALA A 262 -1.50 -11.82 -8.01
N GLY A 263 -1.89 -10.65 -8.55
CA GLY A 263 -2.20 -10.46 -9.97
C GLY A 263 -3.64 -10.83 -10.35
N ILE A 264 -4.56 -10.93 -9.39
CA ILE A 264 -5.98 -11.22 -9.60
C ILE A 264 -6.75 -9.91 -9.41
N TYR A 265 -7.26 -9.34 -10.51
CA TYR A 265 -7.88 -8.02 -10.51
C TYR A 265 -9.40 -8.05 -10.67
N GLU A 266 -9.96 -9.18 -11.09
CA GLU A 266 -11.37 -9.34 -11.43
C GLU A 266 -11.92 -10.65 -10.86
N GLY A 267 -13.23 -10.75 -10.78
CA GLY A 267 -13.94 -11.96 -10.39
C GLY A 267 -15.00 -11.72 -9.31
N PRO A 268 -15.95 -12.65 -9.14
CA PRO A 268 -17.13 -12.44 -8.30
C PRO A 268 -16.81 -12.17 -6.83
N LYS A 269 -15.70 -12.71 -6.30
CA LYS A 269 -15.25 -12.45 -4.93
C LYS A 269 -14.76 -11.00 -4.78
N ILE A 270 -13.99 -10.52 -5.74
CA ILE A 270 -13.48 -9.14 -5.75
C ILE A 270 -14.63 -8.17 -5.87
N GLU A 271 -15.56 -8.39 -6.82
CA GLU A 271 -16.75 -7.56 -7.02
C GLU A 271 -17.59 -7.44 -5.76
N ALA A 272 -17.91 -8.58 -5.12
CA ALA A 272 -18.66 -8.59 -3.87
C ALA A 272 -17.94 -7.82 -2.76
N SER A 273 -16.61 -7.96 -2.68
CA SER A 273 -15.81 -7.31 -1.66
C SER A 273 -15.66 -5.80 -1.91
N LEU A 274 -15.47 -5.37 -3.16
CA LEU A 274 -15.45 -3.95 -3.52
C LEU A 274 -16.78 -3.28 -3.19
N LYS A 275 -17.91 -3.92 -3.52
CA LYS A 275 -19.25 -3.44 -3.14
C LYS A 275 -19.41 -3.35 -1.62
N TRP A 276 -18.89 -4.35 -0.89
CA TRP A 276 -18.91 -4.33 0.57
C TRP A 276 -18.10 -3.15 1.11
N ILE A 277 -16.86 -2.92 0.64
CA ILE A 277 -16.00 -1.79 1.05
C ILE A 277 -16.69 -0.46 0.72
N TYR A 278 -17.26 -0.32 -0.48
CA TYR A 278 -17.96 0.90 -0.90
C TYR A 278 -19.17 1.23 -0.01
N ASN A 279 -19.93 0.22 0.40
CA ASN A 279 -21.06 0.39 1.32
C ASN A 279 -20.62 0.79 2.74
N HIS A 280 -19.35 0.52 3.09
CA HIS A 280 -18.75 0.88 4.38
C HIS A 280 -17.72 2.02 4.25
N ARG A 281 -17.91 2.88 3.27
CA ARG A 281 -17.04 4.06 3.02
C ARG A 281 -17.08 5.07 4.16
N PRO A 282 -16.16 6.04 4.20
CA PRO A 282 -16.17 7.12 5.20
C PRO A 282 -17.56 7.76 5.33
N GLY A 283 -18.00 7.99 6.57
CA GLY A 283 -19.35 8.49 6.89
C GLY A 283 -20.48 7.45 6.86
N LYS A 284 -20.24 6.21 6.41
CA LYS A 284 -21.21 5.11 6.41
C LYS A 284 -20.82 3.92 7.29
N ALA A 285 -19.53 3.74 7.54
CA ALA A 285 -19.04 2.66 8.41
C ALA A 285 -19.35 2.93 9.88
N THR A 286 -19.74 1.88 10.61
CA THR A 286 -19.94 1.91 12.06
C THR A 286 -18.61 1.78 12.81
N ARG A 287 -18.57 2.13 14.10
CA ARG A 287 -17.39 1.91 14.97
C ARG A 287 -16.99 0.41 15.06
N GLN A 288 -17.92 -0.49 14.88
CA GLN A 288 -17.62 -1.93 14.86
C GLN A 288 -16.86 -2.34 13.60
N GLN A 289 -17.18 -1.73 12.47
CA GLN A 289 -16.55 -1.98 11.18
C GLN A 289 -15.20 -1.26 11.02
N VAL A 290 -15.10 -0.05 11.54
CA VAL A 290 -13.85 0.72 11.59
C VAL A 290 -13.55 1.13 13.03
N SER A 291 -12.81 0.28 13.73
CA SER A 291 -12.37 0.58 15.09
C SER A 291 -11.40 1.79 15.07
N PRO A 292 -11.55 2.74 15.99
CA PRO A 292 -10.59 3.85 16.14
C PRO A 292 -9.14 3.35 16.25
N MET A 293 -8.92 2.21 16.90
CA MET A 293 -7.60 1.59 17.06
C MET A 293 -6.97 1.10 15.77
N ASN A 294 -7.75 0.86 14.72
CA ASN A 294 -7.27 0.35 13.44
C ASN A 294 -7.64 1.29 12.29
N TYR A 295 -8.01 2.54 12.57
CA TYR A 295 -8.51 3.49 11.61
C TYR A 295 -7.55 3.70 10.43
N TYR A 296 -6.32 4.10 10.70
CA TYR A 296 -5.33 4.34 9.66
C TYR A 296 -4.96 3.07 8.88
N TYR A 297 -4.84 1.95 9.58
CA TYR A 297 -4.60 0.65 8.95
C TYR A 297 -5.74 0.24 8.01
N ALA A 298 -7.00 0.44 8.42
CA ALA A 298 -8.16 0.14 7.59
C ALA A 298 -8.18 0.98 6.30
N HIS A 299 -7.99 2.28 6.44
CA HIS A 299 -8.04 3.20 5.30
C HIS A 299 -6.79 3.10 4.41
N TYR A 300 -5.64 2.68 4.93
CA TYR A 300 -4.44 2.38 4.15
C TYR A 300 -4.68 1.27 3.12
N TYR A 301 -5.38 0.20 3.49
CA TYR A 301 -5.74 -0.85 2.53
C TYR A 301 -6.97 -0.49 1.70
N ALA A 302 -7.96 0.15 2.30
CA ALA A 302 -9.17 0.52 1.57
C ALA A 302 -8.91 1.53 0.44
N VAL A 303 -8.00 2.50 0.64
CA VAL A 303 -7.61 3.42 -0.43
C VAL A 303 -6.97 2.69 -1.60
N GLN A 304 -6.15 1.68 -1.34
CA GLN A 304 -5.52 0.88 -2.40
C GLN A 304 -6.56 0.03 -3.14
N ALA A 305 -7.47 -0.62 -2.40
CA ALA A 305 -8.54 -1.40 -3.02
C ALA A 305 -9.40 -0.53 -3.95
N MET A 306 -9.80 0.66 -3.50
CA MET A 306 -10.60 1.59 -4.30
C MET A 306 -9.80 2.22 -5.45
N TRP A 307 -8.50 2.49 -5.25
CA TRP A 307 -7.61 2.99 -6.30
C TRP A 307 -7.46 2.01 -7.46
N HIS A 308 -7.29 0.73 -7.17
CA HIS A 308 -7.26 -0.30 -8.22
C HIS A 308 -8.63 -0.50 -8.87
N ALA A 309 -9.71 -0.44 -8.09
CA ALA A 309 -11.08 -0.62 -8.58
C ALA A 309 -11.50 0.44 -9.61
N GLN A 310 -10.85 1.61 -9.66
CA GLN A 310 -11.21 2.68 -10.61
C GLN A 310 -11.16 2.27 -12.09
N LEU A 311 -10.41 1.22 -12.42
CA LEU A 311 -10.30 0.74 -13.80
C LEU A 311 -11.61 0.11 -14.28
N GLN A 312 -12.36 -0.55 -13.37
CA GLN A 312 -13.66 -1.17 -13.66
C GLN A 312 -14.83 -0.33 -13.13
N HIS A 313 -14.64 0.31 -11.97
CA HIS A 313 -15.63 1.06 -11.20
C HIS A 313 -15.15 2.48 -10.86
N PRO A 314 -15.04 3.38 -11.83
CA PRO A 314 -14.60 4.77 -11.59
C PRO A 314 -15.42 5.49 -10.51
N GLU A 315 -16.72 5.20 -10.43
CA GLU A 315 -17.65 5.77 -9.47
C GLU A 315 -17.28 5.44 -8.01
N TYR A 316 -16.67 4.28 -7.75
CA TYR A 316 -16.21 3.89 -6.42
C TYR A 316 -15.06 4.79 -5.96
N TRP A 317 -14.06 4.98 -6.81
CA TRP A 317 -12.93 5.86 -6.53
C TRP A 317 -13.33 7.32 -6.42
N ASN A 318 -14.10 7.80 -7.41
CA ASN A 318 -14.56 9.19 -7.49
C ASN A 318 -15.39 9.62 -6.28
N THR A 319 -16.07 8.67 -5.62
CA THR A 319 -16.83 8.89 -4.39
C THR A 319 -15.96 8.69 -3.15
N TRP A 320 -15.20 7.59 -3.10
CA TRP A 320 -14.51 7.15 -1.88
C TRP A 320 -13.34 8.06 -1.50
N TYR A 321 -12.51 8.44 -2.50
CA TYR A 321 -11.32 9.24 -2.21
C TYR A 321 -11.63 10.65 -1.66
N PRO A 322 -12.54 11.45 -2.22
CA PRO A 322 -12.91 12.72 -1.63
C PRO A 322 -13.41 12.61 -0.18
N LEU A 323 -14.19 11.57 0.13
CA LEU A 323 -14.69 11.34 1.49
C LEU A 323 -13.59 11.08 2.50
N ILE A 324 -12.64 10.18 2.20
CA ILE A 324 -11.52 9.91 3.12
C ILE A 324 -10.55 11.08 3.21
N ARG A 325 -10.29 11.76 2.09
CA ARG A 325 -9.47 12.98 2.05
C ARG A 325 -10.02 14.03 3.01
N ASP A 326 -11.29 14.35 2.88
CA ASP A 326 -11.95 15.40 3.69
C ASP A 326 -12.06 14.97 5.15
N GLU A 327 -12.37 13.70 5.44
CA GLU A 327 -12.37 13.18 6.81
C GLU A 327 -10.98 13.25 7.47
N LEU A 328 -9.92 12.90 6.76
CA LEU A 328 -8.55 13.02 7.28
C LEU A 328 -8.17 14.46 7.55
N ILE A 329 -8.53 15.39 6.67
CA ILE A 329 -8.15 16.80 6.77
C ILE A 329 -8.96 17.52 7.86
N ASP A 330 -10.27 17.32 7.88
CA ASP A 330 -11.18 18.13 8.67
C ASP A 330 -11.54 17.52 10.03
N SER A 331 -11.50 16.19 10.15
CA SER A 331 -11.99 15.49 11.35
C SER A 331 -10.91 14.74 12.13
N LYS A 332 -9.86 14.25 11.47
CA LYS A 332 -8.83 13.41 12.13
C LYS A 332 -7.54 14.13 12.41
N ARG A 333 -7.32 15.27 11.78
CA ARG A 333 -6.11 16.06 11.95
C ARG A 333 -6.21 16.93 13.19
N SER A 334 -5.15 16.92 14.01
CA SER A 334 -5.03 17.76 15.20
C SER A 334 -4.69 19.22 14.85
N ARG A 335 -4.86 20.14 15.81
CA ARG A 335 -4.52 21.56 15.63
C ARG A 335 -3.04 21.81 15.35
N ASP A 336 -2.17 20.95 15.85
CA ASP A 336 -0.72 20.97 15.59
C ASP A 336 -0.33 20.47 14.19
N GLY A 337 -1.31 20.06 13.41
CA GLY A 337 -1.10 19.59 12.03
C GLY A 337 -0.74 18.12 11.90
N THR A 338 -0.77 17.34 12.97
CA THR A 338 -0.49 15.89 12.96
C THR A 338 -1.76 15.06 12.94
N TRP A 339 -1.61 13.77 12.74
CA TRP A 339 -2.68 12.77 12.88
C TRP A 339 -2.36 11.85 14.06
N PRO A 340 -3.01 12.06 15.21
CA PRO A 340 -2.72 11.28 16.40
C PRO A 340 -3.17 9.82 16.26
N ASP A 341 -2.35 8.92 16.77
CA ASP A 341 -2.74 7.54 17.03
C ASP A 341 -2.41 7.19 18.48
N SER A 342 -3.42 6.78 19.24
CA SER A 342 -3.28 6.55 20.69
C SER A 342 -2.42 5.35 21.05
N ARG A 343 -2.18 4.45 20.10
CA ARG A 343 -1.46 3.19 20.30
C ARG A 343 -0.01 3.24 19.82
N VAL A 344 0.17 3.81 18.62
CA VAL A 344 1.46 3.78 17.91
C VAL A 344 2.16 5.13 17.93
N GLY A 345 1.39 6.19 18.03
CA GLY A 345 1.90 7.55 18.10
C GLY A 345 1.61 8.40 16.86
N PRO A 346 1.86 9.71 16.96
CA PRO A 346 1.52 10.66 15.90
C PRO A 346 2.36 10.47 14.63
N GLU A 347 3.59 9.97 14.72
CA GLU A 347 4.43 9.68 13.54
C GLU A 347 3.80 8.58 12.67
N PHE A 348 3.21 7.55 13.29
CA PHE A 348 2.46 6.51 12.58
C PHE A 348 1.22 7.07 11.88
N GLY A 349 0.35 7.77 12.64
CA GLY A 349 -0.88 8.34 12.08
C GLY A 349 -0.59 9.33 10.96
N THR A 350 0.44 10.16 11.11
CA THR A 350 0.86 11.12 10.08
C THR A 350 1.42 10.44 8.84
N ALA A 351 2.27 9.41 9.00
CA ALA A 351 2.81 8.66 7.87
C ALA A 351 1.69 7.97 7.06
N MET A 352 0.78 7.28 7.75
CA MET A 352 -0.36 6.61 7.12
C MET A 352 -1.28 7.61 6.40
N SER A 353 -1.62 8.74 7.04
CA SER A 353 -2.46 9.78 6.43
C SER A 353 -1.80 10.40 5.19
N CYS A 354 -0.50 10.69 5.28
CA CYS A 354 0.26 11.18 4.12
C CYS A 354 0.27 10.16 2.97
N ILE A 355 0.43 8.86 3.24
CA ILE A 355 0.36 7.83 2.19
C ILE A 355 -1.04 7.80 1.57
N ILE A 356 -2.10 7.73 2.38
CA ILE A 356 -3.50 7.68 1.91
C ILE A 356 -3.81 8.90 1.01
N LEU A 357 -3.45 10.09 1.47
CA LEU A 357 -3.71 11.34 0.73
C LEU A 357 -2.90 11.42 -0.58
N GLN A 358 -1.75 10.76 -0.67
CA GLN A 358 -0.86 10.83 -1.84
C GLN A 358 -1.07 9.72 -2.88
N ILE A 359 -1.97 8.76 -2.64
CA ILE A 359 -2.23 7.67 -3.60
C ILE A 359 -2.51 8.19 -5.03
N PRO A 360 -3.29 9.28 -5.24
CA PRO A 360 -3.55 9.79 -6.59
C PRO A 360 -2.30 10.24 -7.35
N PHE A 361 -1.20 10.59 -6.68
CA PHE A 361 0.06 10.94 -7.34
C PHE A 361 0.73 9.75 -8.06
N ASN A 362 0.44 8.54 -7.61
CA ASN A 362 0.93 7.29 -8.22
C ASN A 362 2.47 7.24 -8.40
N TYR A 363 3.22 7.75 -7.43
CA TYR A 363 4.69 7.77 -7.49
C TYR A 363 5.36 6.47 -7.03
N VAL A 364 4.65 5.64 -6.28
CA VAL A 364 5.19 4.40 -5.70
C VAL A 364 4.59 3.19 -6.42
N PRO A 365 5.40 2.41 -7.16
CA PRO A 365 4.90 1.34 -8.04
C PRO A 365 4.02 0.28 -7.36
N VAL A 366 4.27 -0.05 -6.09
CA VAL A 366 3.47 -1.05 -5.37
C VAL A 366 2.01 -0.63 -5.18
N PHE A 367 1.72 0.66 -5.26
CA PHE A 367 0.37 1.22 -5.15
C PHE A 367 -0.29 1.45 -6.51
N SER A 368 0.45 1.27 -7.61
CA SER A 368 -0.11 1.45 -8.96
C SER A 368 -1.13 0.37 -9.30
N PRO A 369 -2.25 0.75 -9.97
CA PRO A 369 -3.25 -0.17 -10.49
C PRO A 369 -2.67 -1.11 -11.54
#